data_d7d5381eb9a0a15f8241e8d43ee57e47
#
_entry.id   d7d5381eb9a0a15f8241e8d43ee57e47
#
_cell.length_a   1.000
_cell.length_b   1.000
_cell.length_c   1.000
_cell.angle_alpha   90.00
_cell.angle_beta   90.00
_cell.angle_gamma   90.00
#
_symmetry.space_group_name_H-M   'P 1'
#
loop_
_entity.id
_entity.type
_entity.pdbx_description
1 polymer ?
#
loop_
_entity_poly.entity_id
_entity_poly.type
_entity_poly.pdbx_seq_one_letter_code
_entity_poly.pdbx_strand_id
1 'polypeptide(L)'
;QPTDPYKEYIGGMGLANKIMFDEVPAGTDPFSPENKIVFAVGPLTASGVPLAGRTTICSLSTFSKDHLIVDAHCGGMLGAKIKLAGYDAIVVEGASSKPVYLNIKNDQVSIKDAAGVWGLGTRAATEALCRKESVQACVAAIGPSGENLTPYSCIINSRNHSAGAGTGAVMGSKMLKALVVEGDGSVNVKDPQTVADLSDYMLREIIGSNNNHVVPSTQQEWAEYYDKGSRWTA
;
A
#
# COMPACT_ATOMS: atom_id res chain seq x y z
N GLN A 1 16.16 -5.80 -8.00
CA GLN A 1 17.16 -4.76 -8.28
C GLN A 1 17.55 -4.08 -6.98
N PRO A 2 18.83 -3.69 -6.82
CA PRO A 2 19.28 -2.90 -5.68
C PRO A 2 18.61 -1.52 -5.66
N THR A 3 18.35 -0.99 -4.47
CA THR A 3 17.80 0.37 -4.28
C THR A 3 18.89 1.44 -4.17
N ASP A 4 20.17 1.06 -4.25
CA ASP A 4 21.30 1.99 -4.18
C ASP A 4 21.22 3.18 -5.14
N PRO A 5 20.78 3.06 -6.39
CA PRO A 5 20.62 4.20 -7.30
C PRO A 5 19.57 5.21 -6.85
N TYR A 6 18.68 4.82 -5.93
CA TYR A 6 17.55 5.62 -5.45
C TYR A 6 17.72 6.13 -4.02
N LYS A 7 18.90 6.01 -3.41
CA LYS A 7 19.16 6.40 -2.01
C LYS A 7 18.78 7.84 -1.69
N GLU A 8 18.95 8.76 -2.63
CA GLU A 8 18.59 10.18 -2.47
C GLU A 8 17.09 10.39 -2.25
N TYR A 9 16.27 9.47 -2.72
CA TYR A 9 14.81 9.54 -2.59
C TYR A 9 14.28 8.89 -1.31
N ILE A 10 15.17 8.37 -0.49
CA ILE A 10 14.93 7.84 0.88
C ILE A 10 14.04 6.59 0.88
N GLY A 11 12.85 6.64 0.27
CA GLY A 11 11.87 5.55 0.24
C GLY A 11 10.43 6.04 0.05
N GLY A 12 9.48 5.14 0.16
CA GLY A 12 8.05 5.47 0.06
C GLY A 12 7.71 6.25 -1.20
N MET A 13 7.06 7.41 -1.04
CA MET A 13 6.61 8.25 -2.14
C MET A 13 7.76 8.74 -3.03
N GLY A 14 8.89 9.17 -2.42
CA GLY A 14 10.05 9.64 -3.18
C GLY A 14 10.59 8.56 -4.11
N LEU A 15 10.81 7.36 -3.59
CA LEU A 15 11.25 6.20 -4.36
C LEU A 15 10.24 5.82 -5.46
N ALA A 16 8.95 5.72 -5.10
CA ALA A 16 7.91 5.31 -6.05
C ALA A 16 7.76 6.29 -7.22
N ASN A 17 7.70 7.59 -6.93
CA ASN A 17 7.62 8.63 -7.96
C ASN A 17 8.85 8.66 -8.86
N LYS A 18 10.05 8.47 -8.29
CA LYS A 18 11.28 8.42 -9.08
C LYS A 18 11.30 7.23 -10.04
N ILE A 19 10.89 6.04 -9.58
CA ILE A 19 10.76 4.87 -10.46
C ILE A 19 9.76 5.14 -11.59
N MET A 20 8.59 5.70 -11.27
CA MET A 20 7.60 6.05 -12.29
C MET A 20 8.14 7.07 -13.31
N PHE A 21 8.82 8.11 -12.83
CA PHE A 21 9.38 9.16 -13.68
C PHE A 21 10.47 8.62 -14.62
N ASP A 22 11.32 7.73 -14.15
CA ASP A 22 12.44 7.19 -14.93
C ASP A 22 12.01 6.11 -15.92
N GLU A 23 11.00 5.31 -15.54
CA GLU A 23 10.75 4.07 -16.23
C GLU A 23 9.41 4.03 -17.00
N VAL A 24 8.54 5.04 -16.84
CA VAL A 24 7.28 5.12 -17.58
C VAL A 24 7.35 6.25 -18.59
N PRO A 25 7.29 5.95 -19.91
CA PRO A 25 7.35 6.96 -20.95
C PRO A 25 6.22 8.00 -20.85
N ALA A 26 6.51 9.24 -21.19
CA ALA A 26 5.48 10.29 -21.26
C ALA A 26 4.40 9.92 -22.28
N GLY A 27 3.14 10.17 -21.95
CA GLY A 27 2.00 9.83 -22.79
C GLY A 27 1.54 8.37 -22.75
N THR A 28 2.13 7.55 -21.88
CA THR A 28 1.67 6.18 -21.66
C THR A 28 0.22 6.16 -21.16
N ASP A 29 -0.61 5.31 -21.76
CA ASP A 29 -1.97 5.06 -21.29
C ASP A 29 -1.91 4.34 -19.93
N PRO A 30 -2.66 4.79 -18.91
CA PRO A 30 -2.66 4.18 -17.58
C PRO A 30 -3.07 2.70 -17.58
N PHE A 31 -3.82 2.23 -18.58
CA PHE A 31 -4.22 0.84 -18.73
C PHE A 31 -3.27 0.02 -19.60
N SER A 32 -2.27 0.66 -20.22
CA SER A 32 -1.26 -0.03 -21.02
C SER A 32 -0.42 -0.99 -20.15
N PRO A 33 0.03 -2.12 -20.71
CA PRO A 33 1.05 -2.97 -20.07
C PRO A 33 2.35 -2.22 -19.73
N GLU A 34 2.69 -1.15 -20.47
CA GLU A 34 3.86 -0.32 -20.25
C GLU A 34 3.78 0.53 -18.97
N ASN A 35 2.55 0.89 -18.56
CA ASN A 35 2.37 1.54 -17.27
C ASN A 35 2.81 0.60 -16.13
N LYS A 36 3.30 1.18 -15.05
CA LYS A 36 3.70 0.45 -13.84
C LYS A 36 2.77 0.75 -12.68
N ILE A 37 2.73 -0.16 -11.72
CA ILE A 37 2.22 0.10 -10.39
C ILE A 37 3.31 -0.23 -9.37
N VAL A 38 3.63 0.72 -8.52
CA VAL A 38 4.73 0.63 -7.55
C VAL A 38 4.16 0.65 -6.15
N PHE A 39 4.46 -0.37 -5.35
CA PHE A 39 4.18 -0.44 -3.92
C PHE A 39 5.48 -0.17 -3.18
N ALA A 40 5.61 0.96 -2.49
CA ALA A 40 6.85 1.35 -1.84
C ALA A 40 6.65 1.65 -0.36
N VAL A 41 7.70 1.40 0.43
CA VAL A 41 7.71 1.59 1.88
C VAL A 41 8.85 2.50 2.32
N GLY A 42 8.67 3.16 3.44
CA GLY A 42 9.69 4.05 4.00
C GLY A 42 10.78 3.30 4.77
N PRO A 43 11.90 3.97 5.08
CA PRO A 43 12.99 3.35 5.84
C PRO A 43 12.60 3.01 7.29
N LEU A 44 11.67 3.74 7.88
CA LEU A 44 11.19 3.49 9.25
C LEU A 44 10.09 2.42 9.33
N THR A 45 9.61 1.92 8.19
CA THR A 45 8.57 0.87 8.17
C THR A 45 9.09 -0.40 8.82
N ALA A 46 8.31 -0.96 9.75
CA ALA A 46 8.65 -2.16 10.54
C ALA A 46 9.89 -2.02 11.45
N SER A 47 10.39 -0.80 11.71
CA SER A 47 11.51 -0.56 12.63
C SER A 47 11.12 -0.43 14.11
N GLY A 48 9.82 -0.47 14.42
CA GLY A 48 9.29 -0.20 15.76
C GLY A 48 8.85 1.24 15.99
N VAL A 49 9.16 2.17 15.07
CA VAL A 49 8.73 3.56 15.15
C VAL A 49 7.21 3.66 14.97
N PRO A 50 6.47 4.31 15.89
CA PRO A 50 5.03 4.51 15.77
C PRO A 50 4.66 5.29 14.50
N LEU A 51 3.49 4.99 13.92
CA LEU A 51 2.91 5.68 12.75
C LEU A 51 3.73 5.56 11.44
N ALA A 52 4.79 4.76 11.40
CA ALA A 52 5.68 4.59 10.24
C ALA A 52 5.24 3.49 9.25
N GLY A 53 4.01 2.99 9.34
CA GLY A 53 3.53 1.80 8.60
C GLY A 53 2.85 2.08 7.26
N ARG A 54 2.82 3.32 6.75
CA ARG A 54 2.15 3.64 5.48
C ARG A 54 2.86 3.01 4.28
N THR A 55 2.06 2.41 3.40
CA THR A 55 2.51 1.97 2.07
C THR A 55 2.09 3.01 1.04
N THR A 56 3.01 3.46 0.21
CA THR A 56 2.71 4.27 -0.97
C THR A 56 2.43 3.36 -2.14
N ILE A 57 1.37 3.62 -2.89
CA ILE A 57 1.05 2.95 -4.15
C ILE A 57 1.01 4.02 -5.23
N CYS A 58 1.89 3.91 -6.22
CA CYS A 58 2.09 4.92 -7.25
C CYS A 58 1.85 4.33 -8.65
N SER A 59 1.21 5.10 -9.53
CA SER A 59 0.94 4.73 -10.91
C SER A 59 0.56 5.96 -11.74
N LEU A 60 0.15 5.78 -12.99
CA LEU A 60 -0.50 6.84 -13.76
C LEU A 60 -1.97 6.97 -13.39
N SER A 61 -2.48 8.19 -13.40
CA SER A 61 -3.89 8.50 -13.13
C SER A 61 -4.80 7.95 -14.21
N THR A 62 -5.81 7.21 -13.80
CA THR A 62 -6.84 6.64 -14.67
C THR A 62 -7.99 7.61 -14.98
N PHE A 63 -8.01 8.78 -14.31
CA PHE A 63 -9.11 9.76 -14.44
C PHE A 63 -8.64 11.18 -14.73
N SER A 64 -7.33 11.48 -14.65
CA SER A 64 -6.82 12.79 -15.07
C SER A 64 -6.65 12.81 -16.59
N LYS A 65 -6.94 13.96 -17.21
CA LYS A 65 -6.85 14.13 -18.66
C LYS A 65 -5.44 13.88 -19.20
N ASP A 66 -4.41 14.23 -18.42
CA ASP A 66 -3.02 14.20 -18.85
C ASP A 66 -2.26 12.97 -18.30
N HIS A 67 -2.98 12.01 -17.72
CA HIS A 67 -2.42 10.79 -17.14
C HIS A 67 -1.20 11.03 -16.25
N LEU A 68 -1.30 12.04 -15.37
CA LEU A 68 -0.22 12.38 -14.43
C LEU A 68 0.11 11.22 -13.49
N ILE A 69 1.34 11.21 -13.00
CA ILE A 69 1.72 10.31 -11.91
C ILE A 69 0.88 10.66 -10.68
N VAL A 70 0.26 9.65 -10.09
CA VAL A 70 -0.52 9.76 -8.86
C VAL A 70 -0.02 8.78 -7.83
N ASP A 71 -0.14 9.15 -6.58
CA ASP A 71 0.12 8.28 -5.45
C ASP A 71 -1.09 8.18 -4.52
N ALA A 72 -1.20 7.05 -3.88
CA ALA A 72 -2.15 6.77 -2.83
C ALA A 72 -1.43 6.13 -1.65
N HIS A 73 -1.92 6.39 -0.44
CA HIS A 73 -1.31 5.88 0.77
C HIS A 73 -2.30 5.05 1.56
N CYS A 74 -1.92 3.84 1.93
CA CYS A 74 -2.75 3.02 2.81
C CYS A 74 -2.01 2.61 4.07
N GLY A 75 -2.75 2.48 5.16
CA GLY A 75 -2.29 1.91 6.41
C GLY A 75 -2.34 0.38 6.39
N GLY A 76 -2.45 -0.22 7.56
CA GLY A 76 -2.51 -1.67 7.73
C GLY A 76 -1.12 -2.33 7.69
N MET A 77 -1.10 -3.63 7.50
CA MET A 77 0.11 -4.44 7.64
C MET A 77 0.91 -4.62 6.34
N LEU A 78 0.41 -4.13 5.19
CA LEU A 78 1.05 -4.36 3.90
C LEU A 78 2.49 -3.86 3.88
N GLY A 79 2.71 -2.61 4.32
CA GLY A 79 4.05 -2.03 4.34
C GLY A 79 5.02 -2.80 5.23
N ALA A 80 4.59 -3.18 6.43
CA ALA A 80 5.41 -3.98 7.33
C ALA A 80 5.77 -5.34 6.71
N LYS A 81 4.80 -6.01 6.07
CA LYS A 81 5.05 -7.31 5.42
C LYS A 81 5.99 -7.20 4.22
N ILE A 82 5.87 -6.13 3.41
CA ILE A 82 6.82 -5.85 2.32
C ILE A 82 8.23 -5.66 2.88
N LYS A 83 8.38 -4.83 3.91
CA LYS A 83 9.68 -4.55 4.52
C LYS A 83 10.31 -5.79 5.17
N LEU A 84 9.52 -6.56 5.92
CA LEU A 84 9.97 -7.80 6.57
C LEU A 84 10.26 -8.92 5.56
N ALA A 85 9.67 -8.85 4.35
CA ALA A 85 10.06 -9.74 3.25
C ALA A 85 11.37 -9.32 2.56
N GLY A 86 11.97 -8.18 2.98
CA GLY A 86 13.27 -7.71 2.49
C GLY A 86 13.18 -6.72 1.31
N TYR A 87 12.02 -6.11 1.06
CA TYR A 87 11.84 -5.19 -0.07
C TYR A 87 11.56 -3.75 0.39
N ASP A 88 12.10 -2.79 -0.34
CA ASP A 88 11.77 -1.36 -0.23
C ASP A 88 10.64 -0.96 -1.19
N ALA A 89 10.55 -1.66 -2.32
CA ALA A 89 9.47 -1.49 -3.28
C ALA A 89 9.18 -2.78 -4.04
N ILE A 90 7.94 -2.90 -4.54
CA ILE A 90 7.51 -3.92 -5.48
C ILE A 90 7.00 -3.18 -6.70
N VAL A 91 7.62 -3.41 -7.85
CA VAL A 91 7.23 -2.84 -9.14
C VAL A 91 6.56 -3.91 -9.98
N VAL A 92 5.35 -3.64 -10.44
CA VAL A 92 4.60 -4.53 -11.33
C VAL A 92 4.44 -3.84 -12.68
N GLU A 93 4.93 -4.50 -13.71
CA GLU A 93 4.82 -4.08 -15.12
C GLU A 93 4.24 -5.21 -15.97
N GLY A 94 3.86 -4.90 -17.20
CA GLY A 94 3.22 -5.85 -18.08
C GLY A 94 1.75 -6.11 -17.71
N ALA A 95 1.16 -7.10 -18.38
CA ALA A 95 -0.18 -7.60 -18.10
C ALA A 95 -0.24 -9.10 -18.38
N SER A 96 -1.04 -9.81 -17.60
CA SER A 96 -1.31 -11.23 -17.84
C SER A 96 -2.47 -11.40 -18.81
N SER A 97 -2.47 -12.50 -19.57
CA SER A 97 -3.60 -12.89 -20.42
C SER A 97 -4.78 -13.51 -19.64
N LYS A 98 -4.58 -13.81 -18.36
CA LYS A 98 -5.58 -14.42 -17.47
C LYS A 98 -5.44 -13.87 -16.05
N PRO A 99 -6.49 -13.99 -15.21
CA PRO A 99 -6.41 -13.54 -13.82
C PRO A 99 -5.28 -14.19 -13.05
N VAL A 100 -4.45 -13.34 -12.40
CA VAL A 100 -3.33 -13.77 -11.57
C VAL A 100 -3.30 -13.02 -10.25
N TYR A 101 -2.56 -13.55 -9.29
CA TYR A 101 -2.11 -12.81 -8.11
C TYR A 101 -0.62 -13.02 -7.90
N LEU A 102 0.02 -12.01 -7.33
CA LEU A 102 1.43 -12.07 -6.95
C LEU A 102 1.53 -12.57 -5.52
N ASN A 103 2.28 -13.66 -5.31
CA ASN A 103 2.55 -14.22 -3.99
C ASN A 103 4.02 -14.06 -3.66
N ILE A 104 4.30 -13.36 -2.56
CA ILE A 104 5.63 -13.07 -2.05
C ILE A 104 5.73 -13.66 -0.65
N LYS A 105 6.68 -14.58 -0.48
CA LYS A 105 7.03 -15.14 0.82
C LYS A 105 8.53 -14.95 1.02
N ASN A 106 8.91 -13.91 1.76
CA ASN A 106 10.29 -13.46 1.86
C ASN A 106 10.89 -13.22 0.45
N ASP A 107 11.99 -13.87 0.14
CA ASP A 107 12.68 -13.79 -1.17
C ASP A 107 12.01 -14.61 -2.29
N GLN A 108 11.01 -15.44 -1.95
CA GLN A 108 10.29 -16.26 -2.93
C GLN A 108 9.13 -15.49 -3.53
N VAL A 109 9.23 -15.20 -4.81
CA VAL A 109 8.20 -14.47 -5.58
C VAL A 109 7.60 -15.41 -6.64
N SER A 110 6.27 -15.49 -6.70
CA SER A 110 5.56 -16.29 -7.69
C SER A 110 4.28 -15.63 -8.16
N ILE A 111 4.00 -15.77 -9.47
CA ILE A 111 2.73 -15.37 -10.07
C ILE A 111 1.85 -16.62 -10.12
N LYS A 112 0.67 -16.54 -9.51
CA LYS A 112 -0.25 -17.66 -9.37
C LYS A 112 -1.61 -17.36 -10.01
N ASP A 113 -2.30 -18.41 -10.41
CA ASP A 113 -3.64 -18.32 -10.99
C ASP A 113 -4.67 -17.79 -9.99
N ALA A 114 -5.43 -16.77 -10.39
CA ALA A 114 -6.47 -16.12 -9.62
C ALA A 114 -7.90 -16.42 -10.08
N ALA A 115 -8.11 -17.35 -11.02
CA ALA A 115 -9.44 -17.63 -11.57
C ALA A 115 -10.49 -17.92 -10.47
N GLY A 116 -10.11 -18.63 -9.41
CA GLY A 116 -10.99 -18.94 -8.29
C GLY A 116 -11.34 -17.78 -7.35
N VAL A 117 -10.71 -16.62 -7.51
CA VAL A 117 -10.94 -15.41 -6.69
C VAL A 117 -11.29 -14.18 -7.55
N TRP A 118 -11.20 -14.27 -8.86
CA TRP A 118 -11.65 -13.23 -9.78
C TRP A 118 -13.17 -13.10 -9.70
N GLY A 119 -13.69 -11.88 -9.74
CA GLY A 119 -15.11 -11.59 -9.52
C GLY A 119 -15.52 -11.46 -8.04
N LEU A 120 -14.69 -11.92 -7.11
CA LEU A 120 -14.99 -11.78 -5.68
C LEU A 120 -14.71 -10.33 -5.21
N GLY A 121 -15.55 -9.88 -4.26
CA GLY A 121 -15.26 -8.65 -3.50
C GLY A 121 -13.95 -8.77 -2.71
N THR A 122 -13.33 -7.65 -2.39
CA THR A 122 -11.99 -7.59 -1.76
C THR A 122 -11.90 -8.41 -0.46
N ARG A 123 -12.95 -8.37 0.38
CA ARG A 123 -12.97 -9.13 1.63
C ARG A 123 -12.95 -10.65 1.37
N ALA A 124 -13.83 -11.13 0.51
CA ALA A 124 -13.92 -12.56 0.20
C ALA A 124 -12.64 -13.07 -0.49
N ALA A 125 -12.07 -12.27 -1.40
CA ALA A 125 -10.79 -12.58 -2.04
C ALA A 125 -9.65 -12.64 -1.02
N THR A 126 -9.56 -11.66 -0.11
CA THR A 126 -8.56 -11.66 0.98
C THR A 126 -8.67 -12.91 1.85
N GLU A 127 -9.88 -13.27 2.28
CA GLU A 127 -10.11 -14.45 3.13
C GLU A 127 -9.76 -15.76 2.41
N ALA A 128 -10.10 -15.86 1.12
CA ALA A 128 -9.75 -17.02 0.31
C ALA A 128 -8.23 -17.17 0.12
N LEU A 129 -7.54 -16.07 -0.19
CA LEU A 129 -6.09 -16.06 -0.40
C LEU A 129 -5.32 -16.29 0.91
N CYS A 130 -5.75 -15.72 2.03
CA CYS A 130 -5.15 -16.02 3.33
C CYS A 130 -5.29 -17.50 3.70
N ARG A 131 -6.46 -18.12 3.45
CA ARG A 131 -6.62 -19.58 3.69
C ARG A 131 -5.75 -20.43 2.77
N LYS A 132 -5.57 -19.99 1.52
CA LYS A 132 -4.81 -20.76 0.52
C LYS A 132 -3.30 -20.64 0.70
N GLU A 133 -2.79 -19.45 1.00
CA GLU A 133 -1.36 -19.18 1.06
C GLU A 133 -0.82 -19.18 2.50
N SER A 134 -1.31 -18.28 3.34
CA SER A 134 -0.93 -18.19 4.75
C SER A 134 -1.85 -17.24 5.51
N VAL A 135 -2.24 -17.63 6.71
CA VAL A 135 -2.99 -16.77 7.63
C VAL A 135 -2.16 -15.58 8.14
N GLN A 136 -0.82 -15.65 8.00
CA GLN A 136 0.11 -14.59 8.37
C GLN A 136 0.34 -13.59 7.23
N ALA A 137 -0.12 -13.89 6.02
CA ALA A 137 0.05 -13.02 4.88
C ALA A 137 -0.87 -11.79 4.97
N CYS A 138 -0.37 -10.65 4.50
CA CYS A 138 -1.17 -9.49 4.20
C CYS A 138 -1.58 -9.52 2.73
N VAL A 139 -2.87 -9.33 2.46
CA VAL A 139 -3.42 -9.33 1.10
C VAL A 139 -3.87 -7.91 0.75
N ALA A 140 -3.37 -7.38 -0.35
CA ALA A 140 -3.87 -6.18 -1.01
C ALA A 140 -4.59 -6.60 -2.28
N ALA A 141 -5.91 -6.41 -2.35
CA ALA A 141 -6.74 -6.94 -3.42
C ALA A 141 -7.64 -5.88 -4.05
N ILE A 142 -8.02 -6.10 -5.31
CA ILE A 142 -9.08 -5.37 -6.00
C ILE A 142 -10.39 -6.16 -5.96
N GLY A 143 -11.50 -5.43 -6.00
CA GLY A 143 -12.83 -5.98 -6.20
C GLY A 143 -13.28 -5.87 -7.68
N PRO A 144 -14.56 -6.21 -7.95
CA PRO A 144 -15.13 -6.11 -9.30
C PRO A 144 -15.00 -4.74 -9.95
N SER A 145 -14.97 -3.64 -9.17
CA SER A 145 -14.76 -2.29 -9.72
C SER A 145 -13.36 -2.14 -10.35
N GLY A 146 -12.31 -2.68 -9.72
CA GLY A 146 -10.96 -2.70 -10.30
C GLY A 146 -10.87 -3.63 -11.51
N GLU A 147 -11.46 -4.82 -11.42
CA GLU A 147 -11.52 -5.80 -12.51
C GLU A 147 -12.22 -5.26 -13.75
N ASN A 148 -13.25 -4.41 -13.56
CA ASN A 148 -14.00 -3.73 -14.64
C ASN A 148 -13.43 -2.35 -14.97
N LEU A 149 -12.20 -2.04 -14.57
CA LEU A 149 -11.47 -0.83 -14.92
C LEU A 149 -12.18 0.48 -14.52
N THR A 150 -12.96 0.46 -13.43
CA THR A 150 -13.58 1.68 -12.92
C THR A 150 -12.50 2.69 -12.52
N PRO A 151 -12.45 3.91 -13.11
CA PRO A 151 -11.28 4.79 -13.03
C PRO A 151 -10.87 5.22 -11.62
N TYR A 152 -11.78 5.20 -10.67
CA TYR A 152 -11.54 5.58 -9.26
C TYR A 152 -11.54 4.38 -8.30
N SER A 153 -11.40 3.17 -8.82
CA SER A 153 -11.36 1.96 -8.01
C SER A 153 -10.12 1.92 -7.10
N CYS A 154 -10.31 1.31 -5.92
CA CYS A 154 -9.30 1.23 -4.87
C CYS A 154 -8.69 -0.16 -4.76
N ILE A 155 -7.49 -0.20 -4.20
CA ILE A 155 -6.87 -1.42 -3.66
C ILE A 155 -7.19 -1.46 -2.17
N ILE A 156 -7.69 -2.59 -1.67
CA ILE A 156 -7.98 -2.78 -0.24
C ILE A 156 -6.98 -3.77 0.35
N ASN A 157 -6.28 -3.34 1.40
CA ASN A 157 -5.42 -4.23 2.16
C ASN A 157 -5.92 -4.41 3.58
N SER A 158 -5.57 -5.53 4.21
CA SER A 158 -5.93 -5.87 5.59
C SER A 158 -7.44 -5.70 5.87
N ARG A 159 -8.28 -5.84 4.84
CA ARG A 159 -9.76 -5.75 4.83
C ARG A 159 -10.35 -4.36 5.00
N ASN A 160 -9.64 -3.37 5.50
CA ASN A 160 -10.18 -2.08 5.89
C ASN A 160 -9.30 -0.86 5.58
N HIS A 161 -8.12 -1.05 4.97
CA HIS A 161 -7.28 0.05 4.53
C HIS A 161 -7.29 0.15 3.02
N SER A 162 -7.58 1.34 2.48
CA SER A 162 -7.69 1.54 1.04
C SER A 162 -6.60 2.45 0.50
N ALA A 163 -6.14 2.15 -0.70
CA ALA A 163 -5.39 3.04 -1.56
C ALA A 163 -6.26 3.40 -2.76
N GLY A 164 -6.54 4.68 -2.92
CA GLY A 164 -7.42 5.21 -3.96
C GLY A 164 -6.69 5.58 -5.25
N ALA A 165 -7.01 6.77 -5.78
CA ALA A 165 -6.40 7.36 -6.97
C ALA A 165 -6.46 6.48 -8.25
N GLY A 166 -7.43 5.57 -8.34
CA GLY A 166 -7.61 4.69 -9.49
C GLY A 166 -6.63 3.53 -9.58
N THR A 167 -5.76 3.36 -8.59
CA THR A 167 -4.74 2.30 -8.58
C THR A 167 -5.34 0.89 -8.71
N GLY A 168 -6.57 0.70 -8.25
CA GLY A 168 -7.30 -0.57 -8.42
C GLY A 168 -7.61 -0.89 -9.88
N ALA A 169 -7.92 0.11 -10.70
CA ALA A 169 -8.16 -0.08 -12.13
C ALA A 169 -6.87 -0.45 -12.87
N VAL A 170 -5.73 0.13 -12.47
CA VAL A 170 -4.42 -0.26 -13.02
C VAL A 170 -4.07 -1.70 -12.67
N MET A 171 -4.35 -2.19 -11.44
CA MET A 171 -4.23 -3.62 -11.16
C MET A 171 -5.14 -4.47 -12.06
N GLY A 172 -6.38 -4.02 -12.27
CA GLY A 172 -7.34 -4.71 -13.14
C GLY A 172 -6.86 -4.81 -14.59
N SER A 173 -6.32 -3.73 -15.17
CA SER A 173 -5.77 -3.75 -16.54
C SER A 173 -4.61 -4.72 -16.71
N LYS A 174 -3.90 -5.03 -15.64
CA LYS A 174 -2.83 -6.05 -15.61
C LYS A 174 -3.33 -7.47 -15.33
N MET A 175 -4.63 -7.66 -15.20
CA MET A 175 -5.27 -8.92 -14.74
C MET A 175 -4.75 -9.36 -13.36
N LEU A 176 -4.28 -8.42 -12.55
CA LEU A 176 -3.71 -8.66 -11.22
C LEU A 176 -4.78 -8.51 -10.15
N LYS A 177 -5.25 -9.63 -9.61
CA LYS A 177 -6.28 -9.66 -8.56
C LYS A 177 -5.78 -9.17 -7.21
N ALA A 178 -4.57 -9.59 -6.84
CA ALA A 178 -4.05 -9.31 -5.52
C ALA A 178 -2.53 -9.38 -5.47
N LEU A 179 -1.98 -8.68 -4.46
CA LEU A 179 -0.65 -8.87 -3.93
C LEU A 179 -0.79 -9.55 -2.57
N VAL A 180 -0.18 -10.72 -2.39
CA VAL A 180 -0.16 -11.51 -1.15
C VAL A 180 1.26 -11.49 -0.63
N VAL A 181 1.48 -10.93 0.55
CA VAL A 181 2.84 -10.75 1.10
C VAL A 181 2.95 -11.36 2.50
N GLU A 182 3.87 -12.26 2.66
CA GLU A 182 4.32 -12.81 3.94
C GLU A 182 5.81 -12.50 4.11
N GLY A 183 6.13 -11.67 5.10
CA GLY A 183 7.49 -11.37 5.52
C GLY A 183 7.63 -11.65 7.01
N ASP A 184 8.70 -12.34 7.39
CA ASP A 184 9.04 -12.70 8.77
C ASP A 184 10.49 -12.36 9.14
N GLY A 185 11.20 -11.64 8.25
CA GLY A 185 12.53 -11.12 8.50
C GLY A 185 12.55 -9.97 9.51
N SER A 186 13.66 -9.26 9.55
CA SER A 186 13.86 -8.11 10.45
C SER A 186 14.41 -6.90 9.71
N VAL A 187 14.17 -5.71 10.28
CA VAL A 187 14.77 -4.47 9.82
C VAL A 187 16.04 -4.22 10.65
N ASN A 188 17.15 -3.99 9.95
CA ASN A 188 18.39 -3.65 10.62
C ASN A 188 18.36 -2.18 11.06
N VAL A 189 18.37 -1.95 12.37
CA VAL A 189 18.38 -0.61 12.98
C VAL A 189 19.75 -0.39 13.60
N LYS A 190 20.41 0.71 13.23
CA LYS A 190 21.77 1.02 13.67
C LYS A 190 21.87 1.19 15.19
N ASP A 191 20.88 1.82 15.81
CA ASP A 191 20.79 2.05 17.25
C ASP A 191 19.38 1.71 17.75
N PRO A 192 19.13 0.42 18.05
CA PRO A 192 17.81 -0.05 18.48
C PRO A 192 17.36 0.58 19.81
N GLN A 193 18.30 0.89 20.73
CA GLN A 193 17.94 1.48 22.02
C GLN A 193 17.41 2.90 21.85
N THR A 194 18.11 3.74 21.10
CA THR A 194 17.64 5.11 20.81
C THR A 194 16.27 5.07 20.09
N VAL A 195 16.06 4.15 19.15
CA VAL A 195 14.75 4.01 18.47
C VAL A 195 13.67 3.59 19.45
N ALA A 196 13.95 2.67 20.36
CA ALA A 196 12.98 2.24 21.38
C ALA A 196 12.61 3.38 22.33
N ASP A 197 13.61 4.14 22.83
CA ASP A 197 13.40 5.25 23.75
C ASP A 197 12.60 6.40 23.11
N LEU A 198 12.92 6.75 21.85
CA LEU A 198 12.18 7.75 21.09
C LEU A 198 10.76 7.29 20.77
N SER A 199 10.57 6.01 20.46
CA SER A 199 9.25 5.42 20.20
C SER A 199 8.38 5.45 21.46
N ASP A 200 8.94 5.11 22.62
CA ASP A 200 8.25 5.19 23.90
C ASP A 200 7.90 6.66 24.24
N TYR A 201 8.82 7.60 24.03
CA TYR A 201 8.54 9.02 24.16
C TYR A 201 7.39 9.47 23.24
N MET A 202 7.41 9.09 21.98
CA MET A 202 6.33 9.41 21.03
C MET A 202 4.98 8.85 21.49
N LEU A 203 4.95 7.61 21.97
CA LEU A 203 3.72 6.98 22.43
C LEU A 203 3.15 7.61 23.69
N ARG A 204 4.00 8.00 24.64
CA ARG A 204 3.58 8.57 25.92
C ARG A 204 3.28 10.05 25.82
N GLU A 205 4.22 10.83 25.28
CA GLU A 205 4.19 12.29 25.37
C GLU A 205 3.51 12.96 24.18
N ILE A 206 3.58 12.36 22.99
CA ILE A 206 3.01 12.96 21.78
C ILE A 206 1.64 12.35 21.46
N ILE A 207 1.54 11.03 21.38
CA ILE A 207 0.29 10.33 21.02
C ILE A 207 -0.62 10.25 22.22
N GLY A 208 -0.11 9.82 23.38
CA GLY A 208 -0.86 9.63 24.62
C GLY A 208 -1.31 10.92 25.30
N SER A 209 -0.50 12.00 25.25
CA SER A 209 -0.84 13.29 25.83
C SER A 209 -1.90 14.05 25.00
N ASN A 210 -2.03 13.75 23.73
CA ASN A 210 -3.03 14.30 22.82
C ASN A 210 -4.38 13.56 22.90
N ASN A 211 -4.79 13.10 24.07
CA ASN A 211 -6.13 12.55 24.29
C ASN A 211 -7.27 13.50 23.89
N ASN A 212 -6.97 14.79 23.63
CA ASN A 212 -7.89 15.76 23.07
C ASN A 212 -8.12 15.62 21.55
N HIS A 213 -7.37 14.74 20.86
CA HIS A 213 -7.54 14.43 19.46
C HIS A 213 -7.99 12.97 19.23
N VAL A 214 -8.63 12.38 20.22
CA VAL A 214 -9.34 11.13 20.00
C VAL A 214 -10.40 11.40 18.93
N VAL A 215 -10.29 10.69 17.82
CA VAL A 215 -11.34 10.70 16.80
C VAL A 215 -12.62 10.26 17.48
N PRO A 216 -13.67 11.12 17.53
CA PRO A 216 -14.90 10.77 18.19
C PRO A 216 -15.42 9.41 17.72
N SER A 217 -15.84 8.57 18.62
CA SER A 217 -16.30 7.20 18.31
C SER A 217 -17.81 7.10 18.19
N THR A 218 -18.52 8.10 18.72
CA THR A 218 -19.96 8.18 18.67
C THR A 218 -20.46 9.41 17.94
N GLN A 219 -21.70 9.36 17.44
CA GLN A 219 -22.33 10.52 16.75
C GLN A 219 -22.45 11.72 17.68
N GLN A 220 -22.67 11.50 18.96
CA GLN A 220 -22.76 12.56 19.97
C GLN A 220 -21.40 13.24 20.21
N GLU A 221 -20.32 12.44 20.35
CA GLU A 221 -18.95 12.97 20.45
C GLU A 221 -18.54 13.77 19.22
N TRP A 222 -18.94 13.34 18.02
CA TRP A 222 -18.74 14.09 16.78
C TRP A 222 -19.46 15.44 16.79
N ALA A 223 -20.72 15.50 17.26
CA ALA A 223 -21.47 16.74 17.37
C ALA A 223 -20.78 17.71 18.33
N GLU A 224 -20.38 17.23 19.52
CA GLU A 224 -19.64 18.03 20.50
C GLU A 224 -18.28 18.51 19.99
N TYR A 225 -17.58 17.68 19.19
CA TYR A 225 -16.31 18.01 18.57
C TYR A 225 -16.47 19.16 17.56
N TYR A 226 -17.52 19.15 16.75
CA TYR A 226 -17.82 20.22 15.79
C TYR A 226 -18.31 21.49 16.49
N ASP A 227 -19.14 21.39 17.50
CA ASP A 227 -19.64 22.52 18.27
C ASP A 227 -18.52 23.29 19.00
N LYS A 228 -17.47 22.60 19.43
CA LYS A 228 -16.26 23.22 20.02
C LYS A 228 -15.36 23.93 19.00
N GLY A 229 -15.75 24.02 17.75
CA GLY A 229 -15.02 24.72 16.69
C GLY A 229 -13.73 24.01 16.24
N SER A 230 -13.56 22.74 16.59
CA SER A 230 -12.46 21.93 16.10
C SER A 230 -12.64 21.67 14.61
N ARG A 231 -11.96 22.44 13.77
CA ARG A 231 -11.95 22.24 12.33
C ARG A 231 -10.79 21.31 11.97
N TRP A 232 -11.07 20.28 11.19
CA TRP A 232 -10.02 19.61 10.45
C TRP A 232 -9.43 20.64 9.47
N THR A 233 -8.23 21.12 9.78
CA THR A 233 -7.39 21.74 8.76
C THR A 233 -6.69 20.58 8.05
N ALA A 234 -7.13 20.32 6.82
CA ALA A 234 -6.48 19.39 5.92
C ALA A 234 -5.06 19.84 5.60
#